data_07bd00cab5320fd82469dbcbeb0900fe
#
_entry.id   07bd00cab5320fd82469dbcbeb0900fe
#
_cell.length_a   1.000
_cell.length_b   1.000
_cell.length_c   1.000
_cell.angle_alpha   90.00
_cell.angle_beta   90.00
_cell.angle_gamma   90.00
#
_symmetry.space_group_name_H-M   'P 1'
#
loop_
_entity.id
_entity.type
_entity.pdbx_description
1 polymer ?
#
loop_
_entity_poly.entity_id
_entity_poly.type
_entity_poly.pdbx_seq_one_letter_code
_entity_poly.pdbx_strand_id
1 'polypeptide(L)'
;MELLTIGEFAARSRLSPKALRLYDRLGLLAPARVDAATGYRWYRQDQVERARLVALLRQLDMPLARIADVVVLPGPEAAGEVAAYWETVEERHARQSAVAGHLRDRLSGRRTHMYEIRTVDVPEQAVLAERRHLLADELPRWIPAAFDRLAEAAGECGGVAGIPFVAYYAEVSPDSDGPAEACLPVGDVEAARAYAAGGGRTAVLRVEPARRLAYARITKAQVAHPQILSAFEAVEEWIAGQGLTVTGPCREIYFADWDTATATDKVCDVAFPVG
;
A
#
# COMPACT_ATOMS: atom_id res chain seq x y z
N MET A 1 49.64 -7.70 15.31
CA MET A 1 48.62 -7.40 14.28
C MET A 1 48.99 -6.12 13.57
N GLU A 2 49.11 -6.18 12.25
CA GLU A 2 49.48 -5.03 11.43
C GLU A 2 48.39 -3.95 11.45
N LEU A 3 48.78 -2.72 11.79
CA LEU A 3 47.89 -1.56 11.75
C LEU A 3 48.13 -0.83 10.43
N LEU A 4 47.04 -0.53 9.74
CA LEU A 4 47.01 0.21 8.49
C LEU A 4 46.66 1.67 8.77
N THR A 5 47.34 2.57 8.11
CA THR A 5 46.94 3.98 8.08
C THR A 5 45.59 4.12 7.39
N ILE A 6 44.88 5.22 7.63
CA ILE A 6 43.59 5.49 6.96
C ILE A 6 43.74 5.48 5.42
N GLY A 7 44.87 5.89 4.86
CA GLY A 7 45.13 5.85 3.43
C GLY A 7 45.30 4.43 2.88
N GLU A 8 46.09 3.60 3.57
CA GLU A 8 46.28 2.18 3.20
C GLU A 8 45.01 1.38 3.33
N PHE A 9 44.25 1.62 4.42
CA PHE A 9 42.97 0.97 4.64
C PHE A 9 41.95 1.40 3.59
N ALA A 10 41.90 2.69 3.22
CA ALA A 10 41.06 3.21 2.15
C ALA A 10 41.31 2.51 0.81
N ALA A 11 42.60 2.34 0.44
CA ALA A 11 43.00 1.63 -0.78
C ALA A 11 42.54 0.15 -0.75
N ARG A 12 42.71 -0.55 0.39
CA ARG A 12 42.34 -1.98 0.52
C ARG A 12 40.82 -2.21 0.60
N SER A 13 40.07 -1.30 1.27
CA SER A 13 38.64 -1.40 1.41
C SER A 13 37.82 -0.80 0.25
N ARG A 14 38.49 -0.06 -0.65
CA ARG A 14 37.88 0.72 -1.75
C ARG A 14 36.90 1.80 -1.25
N LEU A 15 37.15 2.31 -0.05
CA LEU A 15 36.41 3.42 0.54
C LEU A 15 37.25 4.69 0.57
N SER A 16 36.60 5.85 0.43
CA SER A 16 37.35 7.11 0.60
C SER A 16 37.65 7.38 2.08
N PRO A 17 38.74 8.09 2.41
CA PRO A 17 39.03 8.52 3.78
C PRO A 17 37.90 9.35 4.40
N LYS A 18 37.11 10.07 3.58
CA LYS A 18 35.91 10.81 4.00
C LYS A 18 34.82 9.86 4.46
N ALA A 19 34.57 8.79 3.70
CA ALA A 19 33.59 7.75 4.05
C ALA A 19 34.00 7.03 5.35
N LEU A 20 35.28 6.68 5.50
CA LEU A 20 35.78 6.03 6.71
C LEU A 20 35.58 6.90 7.97
N ARG A 21 35.83 8.22 7.86
CA ARG A 21 35.55 9.15 8.96
C ARG A 21 34.06 9.28 9.29
N LEU A 22 33.20 9.19 8.26
CA LEU A 22 31.76 9.18 8.46
C LEU A 22 31.31 7.90 9.18
N TYR A 23 31.78 6.75 8.74
CA TYR A 23 31.44 5.46 9.32
C TYR A 23 31.95 5.28 10.76
N ASP A 24 33.11 5.88 11.09
CA ASP A 24 33.59 5.97 12.46
C ASP A 24 32.61 6.78 13.34
N ARG A 25 32.23 7.98 12.89
CA ARG A 25 31.27 8.83 13.65
C ARG A 25 29.91 8.17 13.84
N LEU A 26 29.49 7.33 12.92
CA LEU A 26 28.22 6.60 12.96
C LEU A 26 28.33 5.23 13.67
N GLY A 27 29.50 4.88 14.20
CA GLY A 27 29.74 3.60 14.87
C GLY A 27 29.74 2.38 13.96
N LEU A 28 29.65 2.55 12.63
CA LEU A 28 29.62 1.44 11.65
C LEU A 28 30.98 0.75 11.50
N LEU A 29 32.06 1.54 11.58
CA LEU A 29 33.43 1.08 11.40
C LEU A 29 34.39 1.92 12.27
N ALA A 30 34.49 1.59 13.54
CA ALA A 30 35.42 2.23 14.46
C ALA A 30 36.88 1.89 14.11
N PRO A 31 37.79 2.84 14.11
CA PRO A 31 39.22 2.58 13.96
C PRO A 31 39.74 1.74 15.13
N ALA A 32 40.74 0.91 14.86
CA ALA A 32 41.37 0.12 15.92
C ALA A 32 42.18 0.98 16.91
N ARG A 33 42.61 2.16 16.46
CA ARG A 33 43.34 3.14 17.27
C ARG A 33 43.13 4.54 16.70
N VAL A 34 42.93 5.50 17.58
CA VAL A 34 42.93 6.93 17.29
C VAL A 34 44.06 7.58 18.14
N ASP A 35 44.90 8.37 17.52
CA ASP A 35 45.88 9.17 18.24
C ASP A 35 45.19 10.34 18.93
N ALA A 36 45.36 10.45 20.25
CA ALA A 36 44.67 11.46 21.05
C ALA A 36 45.15 12.90 20.77
N ALA A 37 46.41 13.06 20.31
CA ALA A 37 46.99 14.38 20.04
C ALA A 37 46.69 14.88 18.63
N THR A 38 46.74 13.98 17.63
CA THR A 38 46.64 14.33 16.21
C THR A 38 45.28 13.94 15.59
N GLY A 39 44.47 13.11 16.27
CA GLY A 39 43.25 12.54 15.73
C GLY A 39 43.49 11.53 14.59
N TYR A 40 44.71 11.06 14.40
CA TYR A 40 45.06 10.15 13.33
C TYR A 40 44.49 8.76 13.61
N ARG A 41 43.97 8.08 12.55
CA ARG A 41 43.21 6.82 12.65
C ARG A 41 43.97 5.68 12.04
N TRP A 42 44.03 4.56 12.77
CA TRP A 42 44.57 3.29 12.27
C TRP A 42 43.50 2.21 12.36
N TYR A 43 43.55 1.34 11.36
CA TYR A 43 42.59 0.22 11.23
C TYR A 43 43.37 -1.10 11.19
N ARG A 44 42.72 -2.21 11.56
CA ARG A 44 43.28 -3.54 11.42
C ARG A 44 42.96 -4.11 10.06
N GLN A 45 43.80 -5.06 9.60
CA GLN A 45 43.59 -5.77 8.35
C GLN A 45 42.26 -6.57 8.35
N ASP A 46 41.87 -7.16 9.48
CA ASP A 46 40.63 -7.91 9.64
C ASP A 46 39.33 -7.05 9.50
N GLN A 47 39.43 -5.72 9.62
CA GLN A 47 38.35 -4.80 9.41
C GLN A 47 38.04 -4.53 7.92
N VAL A 48 38.90 -4.95 6.99
CA VAL A 48 38.74 -4.67 5.55
C VAL A 48 37.47 -5.30 5.00
N GLU A 49 37.17 -6.55 5.37
CA GLU A 49 35.99 -7.25 4.88
C GLU A 49 34.70 -6.58 5.40
N ARG A 50 34.67 -6.16 6.66
CA ARG A 50 33.53 -5.38 7.20
C ARG A 50 33.37 -4.05 6.46
N ALA A 51 34.46 -3.37 6.17
CA ALA A 51 34.42 -2.11 5.40
C ALA A 51 33.87 -2.30 3.98
N ARG A 52 34.26 -3.40 3.32
CA ARG A 52 33.75 -3.77 1.99
C ARG A 52 32.26 -4.10 2.03
N LEU A 53 31.82 -4.85 3.06
CA LEU A 53 30.40 -5.14 3.25
C LEU A 53 29.57 -3.86 3.39
N VAL A 54 30.03 -2.90 4.21
CA VAL A 54 29.38 -1.58 4.33
C VAL A 54 29.29 -0.89 2.97
N ALA A 55 30.37 -0.93 2.17
CA ALA A 55 30.41 -0.33 0.84
C ALA A 55 29.38 -0.95 -0.11
N LEU A 56 29.24 -2.28 -0.09
CA LEU A 56 28.28 -3.01 -0.92
C LEU A 56 26.84 -2.73 -0.51
N LEU A 57 26.53 -2.73 0.79
CA LEU A 57 25.20 -2.39 1.31
C LEU A 57 24.80 -0.96 0.95
N ARG A 58 25.77 -0.03 0.90
CA ARG A 58 25.52 1.34 0.41
C ARG A 58 25.17 1.41 -1.07
N GLN A 59 25.70 0.50 -1.90
CA GLN A 59 25.31 0.43 -3.32
C GLN A 59 23.87 -0.03 -3.54
N LEU A 60 23.29 -0.70 -2.54
CA LEU A 60 21.85 -1.03 -2.52
C LEU A 60 20.98 0.13 -2.01
N ASP A 61 21.55 1.31 -1.78
CA ASP A 61 20.88 2.45 -1.12
C ASP A 61 20.34 2.14 0.29
N MET A 62 20.88 1.07 0.94
CA MET A 62 20.46 0.70 2.28
C MET A 62 20.75 1.83 3.27
N PRO A 63 19.76 2.22 4.11
CA PRO A 63 19.95 3.25 5.14
C PRO A 63 21.08 2.88 6.12
N LEU A 64 21.87 3.87 6.53
CA LEU A 64 23.03 3.64 7.41
C LEU A 64 22.67 2.98 8.74
N ALA A 65 21.49 3.29 9.30
CA ALA A 65 20.97 2.64 10.51
C ALA A 65 20.79 1.11 10.28
N ARG A 66 20.19 0.72 9.17
CA ARG A 66 19.99 -0.68 8.83
C ARG A 66 21.30 -1.40 8.52
N ILE A 67 22.27 -0.71 7.89
CA ILE A 67 23.61 -1.24 7.71
C ILE A 67 24.28 -1.55 9.05
N ALA A 68 24.10 -0.69 10.07
CA ALA A 68 24.63 -0.92 11.41
C ALA A 68 24.13 -2.24 12.01
N ASP A 69 22.85 -2.54 11.82
CA ASP A 69 22.24 -3.78 12.30
C ASP A 69 22.79 -5.00 11.54
N VAL A 70 22.89 -4.91 10.20
CA VAL A 70 23.36 -6.02 9.35
C VAL A 70 24.82 -6.40 9.62
N VAL A 71 25.71 -5.42 9.80
CA VAL A 71 27.16 -5.69 9.88
C VAL A 71 27.62 -6.30 11.21
N VAL A 72 26.73 -6.42 12.20
CA VAL A 72 27.00 -7.09 13.48
C VAL A 72 26.45 -8.51 13.53
N LEU A 73 25.62 -8.90 12.55
CA LEU A 73 25.02 -10.23 12.48
C LEU A 73 25.99 -11.29 11.96
N PRO A 74 25.81 -12.58 12.35
CA PRO A 74 26.44 -13.71 11.69
C PRO A 74 26.05 -13.78 10.20
N GLY A 75 26.93 -14.34 9.36
CA GLY A 75 26.75 -14.38 7.92
C GLY A 75 25.37 -14.84 7.41
N PRO A 76 24.81 -15.97 7.90
CA PRO A 76 23.47 -16.42 7.48
C PRO A 76 22.35 -15.45 7.83
N GLU A 77 22.39 -14.86 9.03
CA GLU A 77 21.40 -13.87 9.49
C GLU A 77 21.55 -12.55 8.69
N ALA A 78 22.77 -12.08 8.49
CA ALA A 78 23.05 -10.92 7.65
C ALA A 78 22.52 -11.12 6.22
N ALA A 79 22.70 -12.30 5.63
CA ALA A 79 22.16 -12.64 4.31
C ALA A 79 20.63 -12.58 4.27
N GLY A 80 19.95 -13.06 5.32
CA GLY A 80 18.51 -12.97 5.49
C GLY A 80 18.03 -11.51 5.52
N GLU A 81 18.70 -10.64 6.29
CA GLU A 81 18.37 -9.22 6.37
C GLU A 81 18.57 -8.48 5.04
N VAL A 82 19.62 -8.83 4.28
CA VAL A 82 19.85 -8.28 2.94
C VAL A 82 18.73 -8.71 1.99
N ALA A 83 18.33 -9.98 2.01
CA ALA A 83 17.24 -10.50 1.19
C ALA A 83 15.91 -9.78 1.51
N ALA A 84 15.54 -9.68 2.79
CA ALA A 84 14.34 -9.00 3.23
C ALA A 84 14.34 -7.49 2.85
N TYR A 85 15.48 -6.84 2.94
CA TYR A 85 15.60 -5.46 2.46
C TYR A 85 15.40 -5.36 0.95
N TRP A 86 16.00 -6.28 0.18
CA TRP A 86 15.88 -6.27 -1.28
C TRP A 86 14.44 -6.50 -1.73
N GLU A 87 13.70 -7.40 -1.10
CA GLU A 87 12.26 -7.57 -1.35
C GLU A 87 11.50 -6.24 -1.20
N THR A 88 11.78 -5.46 -0.16
CA THR A 88 11.13 -4.14 0.02
C THR A 88 11.51 -3.14 -1.09
N VAL A 89 12.73 -3.23 -1.64
CA VAL A 89 13.18 -2.40 -2.77
C VAL A 89 12.46 -2.79 -4.05
N GLU A 90 12.34 -4.10 -4.33
CA GLU A 90 11.64 -4.62 -5.51
C GLU A 90 10.14 -4.26 -5.48
N GLU A 91 9.47 -4.41 -4.34
CA GLU A 91 8.09 -4.00 -4.17
C GLU A 91 7.90 -2.49 -4.41
N ARG A 92 8.78 -1.66 -3.84
CA ARG A 92 8.75 -0.22 -4.08
C ARG A 92 8.96 0.11 -5.55
N HIS A 93 9.92 -0.54 -6.20
CA HIS A 93 10.20 -0.34 -7.63
C HIS A 93 9.00 -0.77 -8.50
N ALA A 94 8.36 -1.88 -8.18
CA ALA A 94 7.16 -2.34 -8.88
C ALA A 94 6.02 -1.30 -8.78
N ARG A 95 5.76 -0.77 -7.57
CA ARG A 95 4.78 0.31 -7.36
C ARG A 95 5.13 1.57 -8.16
N GLN A 96 6.39 2.02 -8.11
CA GLN A 96 6.84 3.20 -8.87
C GLN A 96 6.72 3.01 -10.38
N SER A 97 7.06 1.82 -10.88
CA SER A 97 6.93 1.47 -12.30
C SER A 97 5.46 1.49 -12.76
N ALA A 98 4.55 1.01 -11.93
CA ALA A 98 3.12 1.04 -12.19
C ALA A 98 2.59 2.49 -12.26
N VAL A 99 2.99 3.35 -11.31
CA VAL A 99 2.65 4.79 -11.34
C VAL A 99 3.21 5.48 -12.58
N ALA A 100 4.47 5.21 -12.94
CA ALA A 100 5.08 5.78 -14.14
C ALA A 100 4.37 5.33 -15.43
N GLY A 101 3.94 4.07 -15.49
CA GLY A 101 3.10 3.53 -16.57
C GLY A 101 1.77 4.29 -16.69
N HIS A 102 1.06 4.42 -15.56
CA HIS A 102 -0.19 5.16 -15.47
C HIS A 102 -0.04 6.63 -15.93
N LEU A 103 0.97 7.33 -15.43
CA LEU A 103 1.23 8.72 -15.84
C LEU A 103 1.53 8.85 -17.33
N ARG A 104 2.33 7.92 -17.88
CA ARG A 104 2.66 7.92 -19.31
C ARG A 104 1.41 7.74 -20.17
N ASP A 105 0.52 6.81 -19.79
CA ASP A 105 -0.73 6.57 -20.52
C ASP A 105 -1.68 7.77 -20.40
N ARG A 106 -1.78 8.37 -19.23
CA ARG A 106 -2.52 9.62 -18.98
C ARG A 106 -2.03 10.78 -19.87
N LEU A 107 -0.72 11.04 -19.86
CA LEU A 107 -0.12 12.15 -20.63
C LEU A 107 -0.15 11.91 -22.14
N SER A 108 -0.20 10.65 -22.60
CA SER A 108 -0.29 10.31 -24.03
C SER A 108 -1.71 10.31 -24.60
N GLY A 109 -2.72 10.59 -23.78
CA GLY A 109 -4.13 10.62 -24.22
C GLY A 109 -4.71 9.28 -24.63
N ARG A 110 -4.04 8.14 -24.32
CA ARG A 110 -4.47 6.78 -24.73
C ARG A 110 -5.64 6.21 -23.93
N ARG A 111 -6.23 6.96 -23.00
CA ARG A 111 -7.10 6.44 -21.93
C ARG A 111 -8.59 6.35 -22.24
N THR A 112 -9.09 7.08 -23.22
CA THR A 112 -10.54 7.33 -23.38
C THR A 112 -11.39 6.11 -23.83
N HIS A 113 -10.79 5.00 -24.22
CA HIS A 113 -11.53 3.87 -24.79
C HIS A 113 -11.37 2.51 -24.08
N MET A 114 -10.75 2.48 -22.91
CA MET A 114 -10.42 1.21 -22.24
C MET A 114 -11.57 0.65 -21.40
N TYR A 115 -12.54 1.47 -20.99
CA TYR A 115 -13.64 1.10 -20.12
C TYR A 115 -15.00 1.35 -20.78
N GLU A 116 -15.88 0.34 -20.73
CA GLU A 116 -17.28 0.51 -21.07
C GLU A 116 -18.01 0.99 -19.82
N ILE A 117 -18.57 2.23 -19.86
CA ILE A 117 -19.30 2.82 -18.76
C ILE A 117 -20.79 2.52 -18.93
N ARG A 118 -21.40 2.02 -17.88
CA ARG A 118 -22.83 1.68 -17.81
C ARG A 118 -23.48 2.36 -16.64
N THR A 119 -24.82 2.39 -16.64
CA THR A 119 -25.60 2.87 -15.50
C THR A 119 -26.51 1.77 -14.97
N VAL A 120 -26.76 1.80 -13.65
CA VAL A 120 -27.69 0.91 -12.97
C VAL A 120 -28.43 1.64 -11.87
N ASP A 121 -29.71 1.38 -11.71
CA ASP A 121 -30.49 1.86 -10.59
C ASP A 121 -30.41 0.82 -9.46
N VAL A 122 -29.94 1.26 -8.27
CA VAL A 122 -29.82 0.44 -7.08
C VAL A 122 -30.92 0.88 -6.09
N PRO A 123 -31.75 -0.04 -5.58
CA PRO A 123 -32.77 0.29 -4.61
C PRO A 123 -32.20 0.70 -3.26
N GLU A 124 -33.02 1.32 -2.44
CA GLU A 124 -32.71 1.56 -1.03
C GLU A 124 -32.41 0.22 -0.34
N GLN A 125 -31.35 0.21 0.49
CA GLN A 125 -30.95 -1.00 1.21
C GLN A 125 -30.38 -0.64 2.60
N ALA A 126 -30.66 -1.50 3.57
CA ALA A 126 -30.01 -1.43 4.88
C ALA A 126 -28.64 -2.10 4.80
N VAL A 127 -27.63 -1.45 5.35
CA VAL A 127 -26.27 -1.97 5.37
C VAL A 127 -25.69 -1.91 6.78
N LEU A 128 -24.98 -2.96 7.17
CA LEU A 128 -24.00 -2.86 8.24
C LEU A 128 -22.73 -2.23 7.67
N ALA A 129 -22.21 -1.23 8.36
CA ALA A 129 -21.08 -0.46 7.88
C ALA A 129 -19.98 -0.32 8.95
N GLU A 130 -18.73 -0.43 8.52
CA GLU A 130 -17.54 -0.15 9.32
C GLU A 130 -16.70 0.91 8.60
N ARG A 131 -16.43 2.05 9.27
CA ARG A 131 -15.64 3.15 8.70
C ARG A 131 -14.30 3.27 9.38
N ARG A 132 -13.27 3.52 8.59
CA ARG A 132 -11.92 3.76 9.06
C ARG A 132 -11.18 4.76 8.17
N HIS A 133 -10.27 5.55 8.76
CA HIS A 133 -9.26 6.31 8.03
C HIS A 133 -8.09 5.39 7.70
N LEU A 134 -7.68 5.33 6.43
CA LEU A 134 -6.70 4.38 5.91
C LEU A 134 -5.84 5.01 4.83
N LEU A 135 -4.59 4.62 4.80
CA LEU A 135 -3.72 4.82 3.65
C LEU A 135 -4.00 3.73 2.58
N ALA A 136 -3.63 4.01 1.34
CA ALA A 136 -3.90 3.10 0.22
C ALA A 136 -3.26 1.72 0.36
N ASP A 137 -2.11 1.61 1.02
CA ASP A 137 -1.42 0.35 1.27
C ASP A 137 -2.03 -0.50 2.40
N GLU A 138 -2.90 0.10 3.23
CA GLU A 138 -3.66 -0.60 4.27
C GLU A 138 -4.94 -1.27 3.70
N LEU A 139 -5.51 -0.74 2.60
CA LEU A 139 -6.77 -1.21 2.00
C LEU A 139 -6.77 -2.71 1.68
N PRO A 140 -5.73 -3.30 1.05
CA PRO A 140 -5.74 -4.72 0.68
C PRO A 140 -5.87 -5.68 1.87
N ARG A 141 -5.43 -5.24 3.06
CA ARG A 141 -5.57 -6.01 4.31
C ARG A 141 -6.88 -5.70 5.02
N TRP A 142 -7.27 -4.44 5.03
CA TRP A 142 -8.44 -4.00 5.81
C TRP A 142 -9.77 -4.41 5.16
N ILE A 143 -9.92 -4.28 3.83
CA ILE A 143 -11.18 -4.56 3.13
C ILE A 143 -11.67 -6.00 3.37
N PRO A 144 -10.86 -7.05 3.12
CA PRO A 144 -11.29 -8.42 3.41
C PRO A 144 -11.66 -8.62 4.87
N ALA A 145 -10.80 -8.17 5.79
CA ALA A 145 -11.02 -8.32 7.23
C ALA A 145 -12.28 -7.56 7.73
N ALA A 146 -12.62 -6.42 7.12
CA ALA A 146 -13.84 -5.70 7.42
C ALA A 146 -15.08 -6.46 6.92
N PHE A 147 -15.03 -7.01 5.70
CA PHE A 147 -16.14 -7.82 5.18
C PHE A 147 -16.33 -9.11 5.97
N ASP A 148 -15.26 -9.76 6.44
CA ASP A 148 -15.38 -10.95 7.31
C ASP A 148 -16.13 -10.61 8.61
N ARG A 149 -15.77 -9.52 9.28
CA ARG A 149 -16.44 -9.05 10.50
C ARG A 149 -17.91 -8.66 10.24
N LEU A 150 -18.17 -7.99 9.12
CA LEU A 150 -19.52 -7.61 8.73
C LEU A 150 -20.37 -8.82 8.35
N ALA A 151 -19.78 -9.84 7.71
CA ALA A 151 -20.47 -11.08 7.37
C ALA A 151 -20.84 -11.90 8.62
N GLU A 152 -19.94 -11.97 9.61
CA GLU A 152 -20.24 -12.57 10.93
C GLU A 152 -21.41 -11.83 11.60
N ALA A 153 -21.38 -10.50 11.63
CA ALA A 153 -22.44 -9.68 12.16
C ALA A 153 -23.77 -9.86 11.40
N ALA A 154 -23.72 -9.97 10.07
CA ALA A 154 -24.89 -10.19 9.23
C ALA A 154 -25.59 -11.54 9.51
N GLY A 155 -24.85 -12.54 9.98
CA GLY A 155 -25.42 -13.80 10.43
C GLY A 155 -26.49 -13.64 11.54
N GLU A 156 -26.34 -12.63 12.40
CA GLU A 156 -27.32 -12.25 13.42
C GLU A 156 -28.47 -11.35 12.86
N CYS A 157 -28.33 -10.88 11.62
CA CYS A 157 -29.19 -9.88 11.00
C CYS A 157 -29.91 -10.41 9.73
N GLY A 158 -30.31 -11.68 9.71
CA GLY A 158 -31.00 -12.29 8.57
C GLY A 158 -30.12 -12.61 7.37
N GLY A 159 -28.81 -12.57 7.55
CA GLY A 159 -27.81 -12.88 6.52
C GLY A 159 -27.49 -11.73 5.58
N VAL A 160 -26.58 -12.01 4.64
CA VAL A 160 -26.18 -11.07 3.58
C VAL A 160 -27.27 -10.99 2.51
N ALA A 161 -27.76 -9.78 2.22
CA ALA A 161 -28.88 -9.55 1.31
C ALA A 161 -28.50 -8.86 -0.01
N GLY A 162 -27.21 -8.60 -0.24
CA GLY A 162 -26.77 -7.92 -1.46
C GLY A 162 -25.24 -7.95 -1.64
N ILE A 163 -24.75 -7.21 -2.63
CA ILE A 163 -23.34 -7.19 -2.97
C ILE A 163 -22.59 -6.22 -2.04
N PRO A 164 -21.50 -6.65 -1.38
CA PRO A 164 -20.69 -5.79 -0.54
C PRO A 164 -19.98 -4.70 -1.36
N PHE A 165 -19.77 -3.55 -0.73
CA PHE A 165 -19.06 -2.44 -1.37
C PHE A 165 -18.26 -1.63 -0.35
N VAL A 166 -17.22 -0.93 -0.83
CA VAL A 166 -16.48 0.07 -0.06
C VAL A 166 -16.78 1.45 -0.63
N ALA A 167 -17.23 2.38 0.22
CA ALA A 167 -17.44 3.77 -0.15
C ALA A 167 -16.28 4.65 0.33
N TYR A 168 -15.81 5.57 -0.52
CA TYR A 168 -14.71 6.49 -0.24
C TYR A 168 -15.23 7.92 -0.16
N TYR A 169 -15.12 8.53 1.01
CA TYR A 169 -15.64 9.88 1.28
C TYR A 169 -14.62 11.00 1.03
N ALA A 170 -13.36 10.63 0.89
CA ALA A 170 -12.25 11.48 0.45
C ALA A 170 -11.19 10.63 -0.23
N GLU A 171 -10.17 11.27 -0.77
CA GLU A 171 -9.04 10.58 -1.38
C GLU A 171 -8.32 9.68 -0.37
N VAL A 172 -8.06 8.44 -0.77
CA VAL A 172 -7.21 7.47 -0.07
C VAL A 172 -5.99 7.23 -0.95
N SER A 173 -4.84 7.72 -0.52
CA SER A 173 -3.58 7.63 -1.27
C SER A 173 -2.43 7.19 -0.36
N PRO A 174 -1.21 6.98 -0.89
CA PRO A 174 -0.04 6.68 -0.05
C PRO A 174 0.32 7.80 0.94
N ASP A 175 -0.11 9.05 0.65
CA ASP A 175 0.24 10.25 1.42
C ASP A 175 -0.98 10.89 2.12
N SER A 176 -2.19 10.33 1.92
CA SER A 176 -3.44 10.85 2.48
C SER A 176 -4.31 9.74 3.03
N ASP A 177 -4.54 9.74 4.35
CA ASP A 177 -5.46 8.83 5.03
C ASP A 177 -6.90 9.32 4.87
N GLY A 178 -7.62 8.75 3.93
CA GLY A 178 -9.03 9.05 3.68
C GLY A 178 -9.98 8.11 4.41
N PRO A 179 -11.24 8.57 4.70
CA PRO A 179 -12.26 7.71 5.27
C PRO A 179 -12.84 6.76 4.23
N ALA A 180 -12.55 5.46 4.41
CA ALA A 180 -13.16 4.35 3.69
C ALA A 180 -14.22 3.67 4.58
N GLU A 181 -15.33 3.26 4.00
CA GLU A 181 -16.43 2.59 4.69
C GLU A 181 -16.81 1.30 3.96
N ALA A 182 -16.53 0.16 4.61
CA ALA A 182 -17.00 -1.14 4.16
C ALA A 182 -18.49 -1.27 4.50
N CYS A 183 -19.29 -1.66 3.52
CA CYS A 183 -20.73 -1.75 3.63
C CYS A 183 -21.20 -3.13 3.17
N LEU A 184 -22.01 -3.80 3.99
CA LEU A 184 -22.59 -5.10 3.70
C LEU A 184 -24.12 -5.03 3.82
N PRO A 185 -24.89 -5.21 2.72
CA PRO A 185 -26.34 -5.23 2.76
C PRO A 185 -26.88 -6.41 3.58
N VAL A 186 -27.90 -6.15 4.42
CA VAL A 186 -28.53 -7.14 5.33
C VAL A 186 -30.02 -7.24 5.11
N GLY A 187 -30.57 -8.44 5.34
CA GLY A 187 -31.96 -8.74 5.05
C GLY A 187 -32.92 -8.30 6.14
N ASP A 188 -32.56 -8.36 7.41
CA ASP A 188 -33.39 -8.02 8.55
C ASP A 188 -32.98 -6.71 9.20
N VAL A 189 -33.66 -5.62 8.87
CA VAL A 189 -33.37 -4.26 9.36
C VAL A 189 -33.55 -4.14 10.87
N GLU A 190 -34.58 -4.81 11.45
CA GLU A 190 -34.87 -4.73 12.88
C GLU A 190 -33.81 -5.49 13.69
N ALA A 191 -33.42 -6.69 13.24
CA ALA A 191 -32.33 -7.43 13.84
C ALA A 191 -30.98 -6.64 13.73
N ALA A 192 -30.71 -6.02 12.58
CA ALA A 192 -29.51 -5.18 12.39
C ALA A 192 -29.53 -3.93 13.29
N ARG A 193 -30.71 -3.34 13.54
CA ARG A 193 -30.85 -2.23 14.48
C ARG A 193 -30.59 -2.67 15.92
N ALA A 194 -31.13 -3.80 16.33
CA ALA A 194 -30.86 -4.39 17.64
C ALA A 194 -29.38 -4.73 17.82
N TYR A 195 -28.79 -5.31 16.78
CA TYR A 195 -27.34 -5.62 16.75
C TYR A 195 -26.49 -4.36 16.94
N ALA A 196 -26.71 -3.31 16.16
CA ALA A 196 -25.94 -2.07 16.21
C ALA A 196 -26.12 -1.29 17.53
N ALA A 197 -27.27 -1.44 18.20
CA ALA A 197 -27.51 -0.86 19.52
C ALA A 197 -26.77 -1.57 20.66
N GLY A 198 -26.25 -2.78 20.44
CA GLY A 198 -25.43 -3.53 21.40
C GLY A 198 -24.06 -2.83 21.61
N GLY A 199 -23.72 -2.50 22.86
CA GLY A 199 -22.50 -1.76 23.18
C GLY A 199 -21.21 -2.49 22.79
N GLY A 200 -20.18 -1.72 22.36
CA GLY A 200 -18.82 -2.24 22.06
C GLY A 200 -18.63 -2.81 20.65
N ARG A 201 -19.59 -2.63 19.74
CA ARG A 201 -19.52 -3.09 18.33
C ARG A 201 -18.99 -1.98 17.42
N THR A 202 -18.19 -2.34 16.42
CA THR A 202 -17.62 -1.41 15.43
C THR A 202 -18.55 -1.16 14.25
N ALA A 203 -19.43 -2.12 13.95
CA ALA A 203 -20.41 -2.00 12.87
C ALA A 203 -21.63 -1.16 13.28
N VAL A 204 -22.01 -0.24 12.39
CA VAL A 204 -23.20 0.60 12.53
C VAL A 204 -24.23 0.25 11.45
N LEU A 205 -25.53 0.33 11.80
CA LEU A 205 -26.58 0.23 10.81
C LEU A 205 -26.74 1.56 10.08
N ARG A 206 -26.77 1.52 8.75
CA ARG A 206 -27.04 2.66 7.90
C ARG A 206 -28.04 2.29 6.80
N VAL A 207 -28.89 3.23 6.42
CA VAL A 207 -29.72 3.12 5.24
C VAL A 207 -29.00 3.76 4.06
N GLU A 208 -28.67 2.97 3.06
CA GLU A 208 -28.17 3.46 1.78
C GLU A 208 -29.36 3.78 0.89
N PRO A 209 -29.58 5.05 0.51
CA PRO A 209 -30.76 5.43 -0.26
C PRO A 209 -30.70 4.86 -1.68
N ALA A 210 -31.86 4.73 -2.32
CA ALA A 210 -31.94 4.39 -3.73
C ALA A 210 -31.12 5.36 -4.57
N ARG A 211 -30.28 4.85 -5.49
CA ARG A 211 -29.35 5.65 -6.28
C ARG A 211 -29.21 5.10 -7.68
N ARG A 212 -28.98 5.99 -8.62
CA ARG A 212 -28.43 5.64 -9.93
C ARG A 212 -26.92 5.68 -9.85
N LEU A 213 -26.25 4.62 -10.31
CA LEU A 213 -24.81 4.51 -10.35
C LEU A 213 -24.33 4.51 -11.81
N ALA A 214 -23.31 5.30 -12.12
CA ALA A 214 -22.47 5.12 -13.31
C ALA A 214 -21.26 4.29 -12.91
N TYR A 215 -20.91 3.24 -13.67
CA TYR A 215 -19.84 2.33 -13.28
C TYR A 215 -19.03 1.78 -14.45
N ALA A 216 -17.78 1.44 -14.14
CA ALA A 216 -16.88 0.65 -14.97
C ALA A 216 -16.62 -0.70 -14.32
N ARG A 217 -16.75 -1.79 -15.08
CA ARG A 217 -16.45 -3.14 -14.61
C ARG A 217 -15.00 -3.50 -14.89
N ILE A 218 -14.23 -3.82 -13.86
CA ILE A 218 -12.78 -4.03 -13.92
C ILE A 218 -12.37 -5.44 -13.52
N THR A 219 -11.19 -5.86 -13.99
CA THR A 219 -10.59 -7.16 -13.65
C THR A 219 -9.86 -7.10 -12.31
N LYS A 220 -9.58 -8.29 -11.73
CA LYS A 220 -8.79 -8.41 -10.49
C LYS A 220 -7.43 -7.70 -10.59
N ALA A 221 -6.73 -7.82 -11.73
CA ALA A 221 -5.48 -7.10 -11.96
C ALA A 221 -5.64 -5.57 -11.99
N GLN A 222 -6.80 -5.06 -12.43
CA GLN A 222 -7.09 -3.63 -12.51
C GLN A 222 -7.51 -3.02 -11.16
N VAL A 223 -7.89 -3.83 -10.17
CA VAL A 223 -8.21 -3.34 -8.81
C VAL A 223 -6.97 -2.84 -8.07
N ALA A 224 -5.80 -3.37 -8.40
CA ALA A 224 -4.56 -2.96 -7.76
C ALA A 224 -4.24 -1.48 -8.02
N HIS A 225 -3.82 -0.75 -6.97
CA HIS A 225 -3.32 0.62 -7.11
C HIS A 225 -1.94 0.60 -7.83
N PRO A 226 -1.66 1.48 -8.80
CA PRO A 226 -2.45 2.63 -9.26
C PRO A 226 -3.41 2.35 -10.42
N GLN A 227 -3.53 1.12 -10.91
CA GLN A 227 -4.34 0.78 -12.09
C GLN A 227 -5.81 1.15 -11.92
N ILE A 228 -6.35 0.98 -10.72
CA ILE A 228 -7.74 1.29 -10.41
C ILE A 228 -8.09 2.77 -10.65
N LEU A 229 -7.11 3.68 -10.47
CA LEU A 229 -7.32 5.12 -10.67
C LEU A 229 -7.82 5.44 -12.09
N SER A 230 -7.36 4.68 -13.09
CA SER A 230 -7.81 4.86 -14.47
C SER A 230 -9.29 4.53 -14.68
N ALA A 231 -9.85 3.61 -13.88
CA ALA A 231 -11.26 3.29 -13.94
C ALA A 231 -12.10 4.41 -13.28
N PHE A 232 -11.67 4.93 -12.12
CA PHE A 232 -12.32 6.08 -11.49
C PHE A 232 -12.36 7.28 -12.43
N GLU A 233 -11.20 7.67 -13.00
CA GLU A 233 -11.11 8.80 -13.93
C GLU A 233 -11.99 8.60 -15.18
N ALA A 234 -12.05 7.39 -15.75
CA ALA A 234 -12.88 7.11 -16.92
C ALA A 234 -14.37 7.27 -16.61
N VAL A 235 -14.83 6.86 -15.42
CA VAL A 235 -16.23 7.06 -15.00
C VAL A 235 -16.52 8.55 -14.79
N GLU A 236 -15.63 9.29 -14.14
CA GLU A 236 -15.77 10.74 -13.92
C GLU A 236 -15.83 11.53 -15.23
N GLU A 237 -14.92 11.23 -16.18
CA GLU A 237 -14.92 11.84 -17.51
C GLU A 237 -16.22 11.56 -18.27
N TRP A 238 -16.71 10.31 -18.18
CA TRP A 238 -17.99 9.94 -18.81
C TRP A 238 -19.16 10.70 -18.18
N ILE A 239 -19.23 10.78 -16.83
CA ILE A 239 -20.27 11.53 -16.11
C ILE A 239 -20.29 12.99 -16.57
N ALA A 240 -19.14 13.64 -16.61
CA ALA A 240 -19.00 15.01 -17.08
C ALA A 240 -19.45 15.15 -18.55
N GLY A 241 -19.08 14.19 -19.42
CA GLY A 241 -19.49 14.16 -20.82
C GLY A 241 -20.99 13.97 -21.04
N GLN A 242 -21.70 13.33 -20.08
CA GLN A 242 -23.17 13.18 -20.09
C GLN A 242 -23.91 14.37 -19.47
N GLY A 243 -23.21 15.35 -18.90
CA GLY A 243 -23.83 16.46 -18.17
C GLY A 243 -24.47 16.03 -16.84
N LEU A 244 -24.09 14.88 -16.31
CA LEU A 244 -24.53 14.40 -15.01
C LEU A 244 -23.65 14.94 -13.88
N THR A 245 -24.14 14.89 -12.65
CA THR A 245 -23.38 15.30 -11.45
C THR A 245 -23.18 14.13 -10.51
N VAL A 246 -22.02 14.08 -9.84
CA VAL A 246 -21.76 13.11 -8.77
C VAL A 246 -22.54 13.53 -7.53
N THR A 247 -23.37 12.62 -6.98
CA THR A 247 -24.28 12.91 -5.86
C THR A 247 -23.90 12.24 -4.54
N GLY A 248 -22.76 11.57 -4.49
CA GLY A 248 -22.29 10.89 -3.27
C GLY A 248 -20.89 10.28 -3.44
N PRO A 249 -20.39 9.59 -2.41
CA PRO A 249 -19.06 9.00 -2.42
C PRO A 249 -18.93 7.95 -3.52
N CYS A 250 -17.78 7.94 -4.19
CA CYS A 250 -17.42 6.86 -5.10
C CYS A 250 -17.28 5.54 -4.34
N ARG A 251 -17.39 4.42 -5.05
CA ARG A 251 -17.39 3.10 -4.44
C ARG A 251 -16.81 2.02 -5.31
N GLU A 252 -16.29 1.00 -4.66
CA GLU A 252 -15.89 -0.27 -5.23
C GLU A 252 -16.88 -1.34 -4.82
N ILE A 253 -17.54 -1.99 -5.79
CA ILE A 253 -18.59 -3.01 -5.56
C ILE A 253 -17.98 -4.36 -5.94
N TYR A 254 -17.81 -5.25 -4.96
CA TYR A 254 -17.14 -6.53 -5.11
C TYR A 254 -18.18 -7.66 -5.33
N PHE A 255 -18.42 -8.02 -6.58
CA PHE A 255 -19.48 -8.96 -6.97
C PHE A 255 -19.01 -10.39 -7.21
N ALA A 256 -17.72 -10.64 -7.22
CA ALA A 256 -17.14 -11.97 -7.45
C ALA A 256 -16.34 -12.44 -6.24
N ASP A 257 -16.15 -13.75 -6.13
CA ASP A 257 -15.27 -14.36 -5.16
C ASP A 257 -13.82 -14.01 -5.49
N TRP A 258 -13.20 -13.25 -4.60
CA TRP A 258 -11.84 -12.77 -4.79
C TRP A 258 -10.80 -13.88 -4.80
N ASP A 259 -10.96 -14.92 -3.97
CA ASP A 259 -9.94 -15.95 -3.76
C ASP A 259 -9.85 -16.91 -4.97
N THR A 260 -10.98 -17.17 -5.61
CA THR A 260 -11.04 -18.07 -6.76
C THR A 260 -10.83 -17.37 -8.10
N ALA A 261 -10.95 -16.04 -8.15
CA ALA A 261 -10.82 -15.25 -9.37
C ALA A 261 -9.36 -15.18 -9.86
N THR A 262 -9.17 -15.29 -11.18
CA THR A 262 -7.89 -15.05 -11.86
C THR A 262 -7.65 -13.56 -12.12
N ALA A 263 -6.43 -13.17 -12.47
CA ALA A 263 -6.07 -11.78 -12.75
C ALA A 263 -6.93 -11.11 -13.84
N THR A 264 -7.48 -11.90 -14.78
CA THR A 264 -8.29 -11.42 -15.91
C THR A 264 -9.79 -11.46 -15.66
N ASP A 265 -10.22 -12.09 -14.57
CA ASP A 265 -11.65 -12.17 -14.25
C ASP A 265 -12.18 -10.83 -13.74
N LYS A 266 -13.40 -10.49 -14.11
CA LYS A 266 -14.10 -9.30 -13.65
C LYS A 266 -14.59 -9.53 -12.21
N VAL A 267 -14.17 -8.68 -11.29
CA VAL A 267 -14.44 -8.87 -9.86
C VAL A 267 -15.04 -7.66 -9.17
N CYS A 268 -14.87 -6.47 -9.76
CA CYS A 268 -15.23 -5.23 -9.12
C CYS A 268 -15.84 -4.25 -10.11
N ASP A 269 -16.82 -3.48 -9.66
CA ASP A 269 -17.36 -2.31 -10.35
C ASP A 269 -16.88 -1.06 -9.60
N VAL A 270 -16.15 -0.19 -10.28
CA VAL A 270 -15.85 1.17 -9.82
C VAL A 270 -17.03 2.05 -10.19
N ALA A 271 -17.71 2.65 -9.20
CA ALA A 271 -19.00 3.30 -9.41
C ALA A 271 -19.11 4.65 -8.69
N PHE A 272 -19.89 5.53 -9.30
CA PHE A 272 -20.25 6.84 -8.74
C PHE A 272 -21.77 7.00 -8.72
N PRO A 273 -22.37 7.46 -7.60
CA PRO A 273 -23.74 7.90 -7.57
C PRO A 273 -23.92 9.15 -8.45
N VAL A 274 -24.92 9.14 -9.33
CA VAL A 274 -25.19 10.24 -10.28
C VAL A 274 -26.63 10.71 -10.23
N GLY A 275 -26.81 12.00 -10.55
CA GLY A 275 -28.11 12.66 -10.66
C GLY A 275 -28.11 13.72 -11.73
#